data_74e324e06dd27e1436dba76770fb7a2a
#
_entry.id   74e324e06dd27e1436dba76770fb7a2a
#
_cell.length_a   1.000
_cell.length_b   1.000
_cell.length_c   1.000
_cell.angle_alpha   90.00
_cell.angle_beta   90.00
_cell.angle_gamma   90.00
#
_symmetry.space_group_name_H-M   'P 1'
#
loop_
_entity.id
_entity.type
_entity.pdbx_description
1 polymer ?
#
loop_
_entity_poly.entity_id
_entity_poly.type
_entity_poly.pdbx_seq_one_letter_code
_entity_poly.pdbx_strand_id
1 'polypeptide(L)'
;MRLLTRCVIGSVLFLAACDRPPSVELKEWSASDHDGEQKGIAAGTQGMKGDAGGTPALVEIAWRQQCATCHGASGKGDGPQGPMFKAADLSKEEWQARTKDADIVSAITNGKGRMPKFDLPPDVVTGLVARVRSFRGK
;
A
#
# COMPACT_ATOMS: atom_id res chain seq x y z
N MET A 1 59.46 -23.54 33.30
CA MET A 1 59.39 -23.60 31.86
C MET A 1 58.45 -24.73 31.42
N ARG A 2 57.19 -24.79 31.93
CA ARG A 2 56.20 -25.84 31.60
C ARG A 2 54.74 -25.36 31.54
N LEU A 3 54.50 -24.04 31.50
CA LEU A 3 53.11 -23.47 31.52
C LEU A 3 52.67 -22.78 30.21
N LEU A 4 53.52 -22.68 29.21
CA LEU A 4 53.19 -21.98 27.94
C LEU A 4 52.74 -22.87 26.80
N THR A 5 52.80 -24.22 26.95
CA THR A 5 52.48 -25.14 25.87
C THR A 5 51.00 -25.60 25.85
N ARG A 6 50.18 -25.23 26.86
CA ARG A 6 48.78 -25.68 26.95
C ARG A 6 47.74 -24.73 26.35
N CYS A 7 48.10 -23.48 26.03
CA CYS A 7 47.19 -22.50 25.48
C CYS A 7 47.06 -22.49 23.94
N VAL A 8 47.99 -23.14 23.24
CA VAL A 8 48.03 -23.08 21.76
C VAL A 8 47.12 -24.14 21.09
N ILE A 9 46.80 -25.25 21.81
CA ILE A 9 45.99 -26.35 21.23
C ILE A 9 44.50 -26.10 21.32
N GLY A 10 44.04 -25.16 22.20
CA GLY A 10 42.62 -24.85 22.35
C GLY A 10 42.02 -23.90 21.30
N SER A 11 42.88 -23.20 20.52
CA SER A 11 42.41 -22.11 19.62
C SER A 11 42.19 -22.55 18.17
N VAL A 12 42.54 -23.77 17.81
CA VAL A 12 42.43 -24.23 16.39
C VAL A 12 41.12 -24.99 16.12
N LEU A 13 40.35 -25.33 17.14
CA LEU A 13 39.12 -26.15 16.94
C LEU A 13 37.84 -25.32 16.72
N PHE A 14 37.89 -23.99 16.69
CA PHE A 14 36.68 -23.17 16.58
C PHE A 14 36.44 -22.54 15.20
N LEU A 15 37.23 -22.85 14.18
CA LEU A 15 37.13 -22.26 12.84
C LEU A 15 36.46 -23.17 11.76
N ALA A 16 35.96 -24.34 12.16
CA ALA A 16 35.39 -25.29 11.19
C ALA A 16 33.86 -25.37 11.21
N ALA A 17 33.15 -24.40 11.84
CA ALA A 17 31.69 -24.49 12.03
C ALA A 17 30.87 -23.54 11.14
N CYS A 18 31.47 -22.79 10.19
CA CYS A 18 30.74 -21.77 9.44
C CYS A 18 30.61 -22.05 7.92
N ASP A 19 30.95 -23.25 7.46
CA ASP A 19 30.95 -23.50 6.01
C ASP A 19 30.03 -24.66 5.60
N ARG A 20 28.80 -24.64 6.15
CA ARG A 20 27.75 -25.52 5.64
C ARG A 20 26.79 -24.67 4.84
N PRO A 21 26.80 -24.72 3.50
CA PRO A 21 25.80 -24.03 2.71
C PRO A 21 24.41 -24.53 3.10
N PRO A 22 23.40 -23.66 3.17
CA PRO A 22 22.04 -24.07 3.46
C PRO A 22 21.63 -25.12 2.42
N SER A 23 21.25 -26.31 2.87
CA SER A 23 20.74 -27.39 2.02
C SER A 23 19.31 -27.12 1.53
N VAL A 24 18.98 -25.85 1.28
CA VAL A 24 17.74 -25.48 0.61
C VAL A 24 18.00 -25.66 -0.86
N GLU A 25 17.47 -26.74 -1.42
CA GLU A 25 17.37 -26.94 -2.86
C GLU A 25 16.52 -25.81 -3.42
N LEU A 26 17.15 -24.81 -4.03
CA LEU A 26 16.45 -23.71 -4.68
C LEU A 26 15.74 -24.30 -5.91
N LYS A 27 14.45 -24.55 -5.79
CA LYS A 27 13.62 -24.93 -6.92
C LYS A 27 13.68 -23.82 -7.97
N GLU A 28 14.18 -24.15 -9.13
CA GLU A 28 14.21 -23.22 -10.25
C GLU A 28 12.77 -22.82 -10.61
N TRP A 29 12.54 -21.51 -10.71
CA TRP A 29 11.22 -20.96 -11.03
C TRP A 29 10.82 -21.38 -12.44
N SER A 30 9.62 -21.91 -12.60
CA SER A 30 9.01 -22.21 -13.89
C SER A 30 7.70 -21.45 -14.07
N ALA A 31 7.37 -21.10 -15.30
CA ALA A 31 6.12 -20.39 -15.60
C ALA A 31 4.87 -21.17 -15.15
N SER A 32 4.95 -22.49 -15.08
CA SER A 32 3.87 -23.36 -14.61
C SER A 32 3.64 -23.34 -13.10
N ASP A 33 4.55 -22.74 -12.32
CA ASP A 33 4.38 -22.62 -10.87
C ASP A 33 3.26 -21.62 -10.51
N HIS A 34 2.81 -20.78 -11.46
CA HIS A 34 1.68 -19.85 -11.30
C HIS A 34 0.33 -20.43 -11.70
N ASP A 35 0.29 -21.54 -12.44
CA ASP A 35 -0.98 -22.09 -12.94
C ASP A 35 -1.83 -22.76 -11.84
N GLY A 36 -1.24 -23.02 -10.67
CA GLY A 36 -1.92 -23.62 -9.52
C GLY A 36 -2.66 -22.62 -8.63
N GLU A 37 -2.32 -21.34 -8.69
CA GLU A 37 -2.81 -20.33 -7.73
C GLU A 37 -4.05 -19.57 -8.22
N GLN A 38 -4.37 -19.65 -9.51
CA GLN A 38 -5.56 -19.00 -10.07
C GLN A 38 -6.89 -19.67 -9.66
N LYS A 39 -6.86 -20.86 -9.12
CA LYS A 39 -8.07 -21.58 -8.68
C LYS A 39 -8.67 -21.06 -7.36
N GLY A 40 -7.91 -20.29 -6.58
CA GLY A 40 -8.36 -19.71 -5.31
C GLY A 40 -8.96 -18.31 -5.41
N ILE A 41 -8.69 -17.58 -6.50
CA ILE A 41 -9.13 -16.18 -6.65
C ILE A 41 -10.56 -16.09 -7.22
N ALA A 42 -11.02 -17.13 -7.91
CA ALA A 42 -12.37 -17.17 -8.49
C ALA A 42 -13.50 -17.36 -7.46
N ALA A 43 -13.19 -17.76 -6.23
CA ALA A 43 -14.19 -18.00 -5.19
C ALA A 43 -14.47 -16.79 -4.27
N GLY A 44 -13.69 -15.70 -4.40
CA GLY A 44 -13.83 -14.49 -3.57
C GLY A 44 -14.62 -13.34 -4.20
N THR A 45 -15.07 -13.50 -5.45
CA THR A 45 -15.77 -12.43 -6.19
C THR A 45 -17.30 -12.54 -6.13
N GLN A 46 -17.83 -13.30 -5.18
CA GLN A 46 -19.28 -13.35 -4.99
C GLN A 46 -19.71 -12.18 -4.07
N GLY A 47 -20.23 -11.12 -4.68
CA GLY A 47 -21.13 -10.22 -3.96
C GLY A 47 -20.79 -8.73 -3.91
N MET A 48 -19.97 -8.18 -4.81
CA MET A 48 -20.02 -6.74 -5.00
C MET A 48 -20.79 -6.43 -6.29
N LYS A 49 -22.11 -6.24 -6.12
CA LYS A 49 -22.95 -5.58 -7.13
C LYS A 49 -22.35 -4.23 -7.43
N GLY A 50 -22.05 -4.00 -8.71
CA GLY A 50 -21.34 -2.85 -9.20
C GLY A 50 -21.92 -1.53 -8.77
N ASP A 51 -21.10 -0.76 -8.11
CA ASP A 51 -21.19 0.68 -8.15
C ASP A 51 -20.30 1.15 -9.29
N ALA A 52 -20.84 2.01 -10.11
CA ALA A 52 -20.22 2.57 -11.31
C ALA A 52 -18.95 3.34 -10.94
N GLY A 53 -17.80 2.70 -11.11
CA GLY A 53 -16.53 3.35 -10.87
C GLY A 53 -15.44 2.39 -10.46
N GLY A 54 -14.54 2.00 -11.36
CA GLY A 54 -13.33 1.21 -11.14
C GLY A 54 -13.50 -0.07 -10.31
N THR A 55 -12.67 -1.04 -10.50
CA THR A 55 -12.70 -2.15 -9.55
C THR A 55 -12.37 -1.62 -8.15
N PRO A 56 -13.12 -1.97 -7.09
CA PRO A 56 -12.89 -1.49 -5.72
C PRO A 56 -11.42 -1.64 -5.28
N ALA A 57 -10.74 -2.67 -5.79
CA ALA A 57 -9.33 -2.91 -5.55
C ALA A 57 -8.43 -1.80 -6.14
N LEU A 58 -8.70 -1.34 -7.36
CA LEU A 58 -7.91 -0.28 -8.01
C LEU A 58 -8.10 1.07 -7.30
N VAL A 59 -9.33 1.37 -6.87
CA VAL A 59 -9.63 2.57 -6.08
C VAL A 59 -8.88 2.57 -4.76
N GLU A 60 -8.85 1.43 -4.07
CA GLU A 60 -8.14 1.30 -2.79
C GLU A 60 -6.62 1.38 -2.97
N ILE A 61 -6.07 0.82 -4.05
CA ILE A 61 -4.65 0.94 -4.41
C ILE A 61 -4.32 2.41 -4.70
N ALA A 62 -5.11 3.09 -5.54
CA ALA A 62 -4.91 4.49 -5.88
C ALA A 62 -4.97 5.38 -4.62
N TRP A 63 -5.96 5.15 -3.74
CA TRP A 63 -6.05 5.86 -2.48
C TRP A 63 -4.79 5.73 -1.63
N ARG A 64 -4.37 4.49 -1.37
CA ARG A 64 -3.20 4.22 -0.52
C ARG A 64 -1.89 4.76 -1.08
N GLN A 65 -1.70 4.65 -2.38
CA GLN A 65 -0.44 5.02 -3.01
C GLN A 65 -0.32 6.53 -3.29
N GLN A 66 -1.43 7.21 -3.58
CA GLN A 66 -1.40 8.57 -4.09
C GLN A 66 -2.07 9.60 -3.15
N CYS A 67 -3.10 9.21 -2.43
CA CYS A 67 -3.92 10.13 -1.65
C CYS A 67 -3.60 10.11 -0.15
N ALA A 68 -3.44 8.89 0.41
CA ALA A 68 -3.31 8.70 1.85
C ALA A 68 -2.04 9.32 2.45
N THR A 69 -0.99 9.54 1.64
CA THR A 69 0.24 10.22 2.09
C THR A 69 -0.04 11.62 2.65
N CYS A 70 -1.02 12.32 2.11
CA CYS A 70 -1.47 13.62 2.60
C CYS A 70 -2.78 13.52 3.37
N HIS A 71 -3.79 12.83 2.82
CA HIS A 71 -5.14 12.81 3.40
C HIS A 71 -5.32 11.79 4.54
N GLY A 72 -4.35 10.88 4.75
CA GLY A 72 -4.48 9.80 5.73
C GLY A 72 -5.37 8.66 5.25
N ALA A 73 -5.33 7.52 5.93
CA ALA A 73 -6.12 6.34 5.58
C ALA A 73 -7.63 6.59 5.72
N SER A 74 -8.01 7.43 6.67
CA SER A 74 -9.40 7.82 6.99
C SER A 74 -9.83 9.16 6.42
N GLY A 75 -8.98 9.81 5.62
CA GLY A 75 -9.29 11.09 4.98
C GLY A 75 -9.26 12.31 5.90
N LYS A 76 -8.65 12.22 7.10
CA LYS A 76 -8.61 13.31 8.11
C LYS A 76 -7.54 14.38 7.85
N GLY A 77 -6.77 14.26 6.76
CA GLY A 77 -5.67 15.20 6.48
C GLY A 77 -4.44 14.94 7.36
N ASP A 78 -4.42 13.81 8.04
CA ASP A 78 -3.41 13.38 9.02
C ASP A 78 -2.36 12.42 8.45
N GLY A 79 -2.28 12.31 7.13
CA GLY A 79 -1.21 11.57 6.47
C GLY A 79 0.17 12.15 6.80
N PRO A 80 1.25 11.39 6.59
CA PRO A 80 2.62 11.82 6.93
C PRO A 80 3.01 13.19 6.36
N GLN A 81 2.45 13.57 5.22
CA GLN A 81 2.67 14.87 4.58
C GLN A 81 1.49 15.84 4.74
N GLY A 82 0.40 15.40 5.37
CA GLY A 82 -0.82 16.17 5.54
C GLY A 82 -0.60 17.56 6.14
N PRO A 83 0.07 17.67 7.29
CA PRO A 83 0.31 18.96 7.93
C PRO A 83 1.14 19.93 7.06
N MET A 84 2.15 19.42 6.36
CA MET A 84 3.03 20.22 5.49
C MET A 84 2.26 20.80 4.29
N PHE A 85 1.39 20.01 3.69
CA PHE A 85 0.58 20.42 2.54
C PHE A 85 -0.76 21.05 2.93
N LYS A 86 -1.08 21.09 4.22
CA LYS A 86 -2.38 21.54 4.74
C LYS A 86 -3.53 20.79 4.08
N ALA A 87 -3.39 19.44 4.06
CA ALA A 87 -4.39 18.57 3.48
C ALA A 87 -5.73 18.74 4.18
N ALA A 88 -6.80 18.86 3.40
CA ALA A 88 -8.13 19.00 3.95
C ALA A 88 -8.55 17.73 4.71
N ASP A 89 -9.24 17.94 5.83
CA ASP A 89 -9.97 16.89 6.51
C ASP A 89 -11.28 16.63 5.75
N LEU A 90 -11.28 15.52 5.01
CA LEU A 90 -12.39 15.11 4.16
C LEU A 90 -13.53 14.44 4.95
N SER A 91 -13.32 14.14 6.23
CA SER A 91 -14.33 13.51 7.09
C SER A 91 -15.32 14.52 7.69
N LYS A 92 -14.96 15.81 7.69
CA LYS A 92 -15.78 16.86 8.29
C LYS A 92 -17.09 17.08 7.56
N GLU A 93 -18.17 17.13 8.31
CA GLU A 93 -19.52 17.34 7.77
C GLU A 93 -19.62 18.65 6.94
N GLU A 94 -19.04 19.75 7.42
CA GLU A 94 -19.07 21.02 6.71
C GLU A 94 -18.33 20.96 5.38
N TRP A 95 -17.21 20.21 5.32
CA TRP A 95 -16.47 20.00 4.08
C TRP A 95 -17.30 19.17 3.11
N GLN A 96 -17.90 18.09 3.59
CA GLN A 96 -18.73 17.18 2.80
C GLN A 96 -19.99 17.88 2.24
N ALA A 97 -20.61 18.76 3.03
CA ALA A 97 -21.82 19.46 2.62
C ALA A 97 -21.55 20.54 1.56
N ARG A 98 -20.43 21.28 1.67
CA ARG A 98 -20.13 22.38 0.75
C ARG A 98 -19.41 21.96 -0.54
N THR A 99 -18.76 20.78 -0.56
CA THR A 99 -17.97 20.33 -1.70
C THR A 99 -18.81 19.41 -2.58
N LYS A 100 -18.98 19.75 -3.84
CA LYS A 100 -19.71 18.92 -4.82
C LYS A 100 -18.80 17.80 -5.37
N ASP A 101 -19.38 16.73 -5.90
CA ASP A 101 -18.61 15.65 -6.52
C ASP A 101 -17.77 16.16 -7.70
N ALA A 102 -18.30 17.07 -8.48
CA ALA A 102 -17.56 17.72 -9.57
C ALA A 102 -16.32 18.49 -9.09
N ASP A 103 -16.37 19.09 -7.89
CA ASP A 103 -15.21 19.78 -7.30
C ASP A 103 -14.15 18.78 -6.85
N ILE A 104 -14.57 17.60 -6.37
CA ILE A 104 -13.65 16.50 -6.01
C ILE A 104 -12.98 15.96 -7.26
N VAL A 105 -13.76 15.65 -8.31
CA VAL A 105 -13.22 15.21 -9.61
C VAL A 105 -12.21 16.23 -10.12
N SER A 106 -12.56 17.52 -10.16
CA SER A 106 -11.68 18.60 -10.62
C SER A 106 -10.40 18.68 -9.77
N ALA A 107 -10.50 18.54 -8.46
CA ALA A 107 -9.33 18.56 -7.59
C ALA A 107 -8.38 17.39 -7.85
N ILE A 108 -8.91 16.21 -8.16
CA ILE A 108 -8.11 15.03 -8.52
C ILE A 108 -7.44 15.22 -9.88
N THR A 109 -8.20 15.61 -10.91
CA THR A 109 -7.72 15.63 -12.30
C THR A 109 -6.87 16.86 -12.64
N ASN A 110 -7.15 18.01 -12.02
CA ASN A 110 -6.50 19.28 -12.33
C ASN A 110 -5.56 19.75 -11.22
N GLY A 111 -5.66 19.14 -10.03
CA GLY A 111 -5.00 19.62 -8.84
C GLY A 111 -5.74 20.79 -8.19
N LYS A 112 -5.41 21.09 -6.92
CA LYS A 112 -6.00 22.22 -6.19
C LYS A 112 -5.02 22.78 -5.17
N GLY A 113 -4.52 23.98 -5.39
CA GLY A 113 -3.55 24.61 -4.50
C GLY A 113 -2.25 23.81 -4.41
N ARG A 114 -1.97 23.17 -3.27
CA ARG A 114 -0.80 22.31 -3.09
C ARG A 114 -1.05 20.83 -3.45
N MET A 115 -2.28 20.45 -3.69
CA MET A 115 -2.63 19.11 -4.15
C MET A 115 -2.25 18.98 -5.62
N PRO A 116 -1.38 18.02 -5.99
CA PRO A 116 -1.02 17.78 -7.39
C PRO A 116 -2.21 17.21 -8.17
N LYS A 117 -2.13 17.30 -9.48
CA LYS A 117 -3.03 16.58 -10.39
C LYS A 117 -2.63 15.11 -10.50
N PHE A 118 -3.61 14.26 -10.74
CA PHE A 118 -3.40 12.83 -10.98
C PHE A 118 -4.04 12.43 -12.31
N ASP A 119 -3.28 11.70 -13.11
CA ASP A 119 -3.77 11.13 -14.36
C ASP A 119 -4.24 9.69 -14.07
N LEU A 120 -5.54 9.56 -13.84
CA LEU A 120 -6.19 8.31 -13.46
C LEU A 120 -7.35 8.01 -14.41
N PRO A 121 -7.65 6.73 -14.68
CA PRO A 121 -8.83 6.33 -15.43
C PRO A 121 -10.12 6.94 -14.85
N PRO A 122 -11.09 7.35 -15.69
CA PRO A 122 -12.33 8.00 -15.22
C PRO A 122 -13.13 7.18 -14.21
N ASP A 123 -13.13 5.86 -14.36
CA ASP A 123 -13.79 4.92 -13.45
C ASP A 123 -13.12 4.89 -12.08
N VAL A 124 -11.78 4.95 -12.02
CA VAL A 124 -11.03 5.07 -10.77
C VAL A 124 -11.30 6.41 -10.10
N VAL A 125 -11.36 7.51 -10.86
CA VAL A 125 -11.70 8.84 -10.32
C VAL A 125 -13.11 8.83 -9.72
N THR A 126 -14.08 8.23 -10.40
CA THR A 126 -15.45 8.08 -9.87
C THR A 126 -15.46 7.26 -8.57
N GLY A 127 -14.72 6.16 -8.53
CA GLY A 127 -14.58 5.35 -7.33
C GLY A 127 -13.89 6.11 -6.17
N LEU A 128 -12.90 6.97 -6.47
CA LEU A 128 -12.27 7.82 -5.47
C LEU A 128 -13.22 8.86 -4.90
N VAL A 129 -14.14 9.43 -5.71
CA VAL A 129 -15.20 10.30 -5.20
C VAL A 129 -16.07 9.56 -4.20
N ALA A 130 -16.53 8.36 -4.54
CA ALA A 130 -17.31 7.52 -3.62
C ALA A 130 -16.51 7.19 -2.34
N ARG A 131 -15.22 6.91 -2.47
CA ARG A 131 -14.32 6.68 -1.33
C ARG A 131 -14.23 7.91 -0.42
N VAL A 132 -14.06 9.10 -0.99
CA VAL A 132 -14.05 10.38 -0.23
C VAL A 132 -15.39 10.60 0.49
N ARG A 133 -16.50 10.31 -0.15
CA ARG A 133 -17.83 10.40 0.48
C ARG A 133 -18.02 9.42 1.64
N SER A 134 -17.39 8.26 1.56
CA SER A 134 -17.46 7.26 2.63
C SER A 134 -16.76 7.68 3.93
N PHE A 135 -15.96 8.74 3.92
CA PHE A 135 -15.33 9.28 5.13
C PHE A 135 -16.22 10.18 5.97
N ARG A 136 -17.36 10.63 5.44
CA ARG A 136 -18.29 11.51 6.13
C ARG A 136 -18.59 11.02 7.55
N GLY A 137 -18.34 11.86 8.56
CA GLY A 137 -18.66 11.57 9.96
C GLY A 137 -17.81 10.49 10.64
N LYS A 138 -16.62 10.16 10.10
CA LYS A 138 -15.71 9.15 10.68
C LYS A 138 -14.58 9.74 11.50
#